data_381167bc529a6c9a2d99cf72435dd87b
#
_entry.id   381167bc529a6c9a2d99cf72435dd87b
#
_cell.length_a   1.000
_cell.length_b   1.000
_cell.length_c   1.000
_cell.angle_alpha   90.00
_cell.angle_beta   90.00
_cell.angle_gamma   90.00
#
_symmetry.space_group_name_H-M   'P 1'
#
loop_
_entity.id
_entity.type
_entity.pdbx_description
1 polymer ?
#
loop_
_entity_poly.entity_id
_entity_poly.type
_entity_poly.pdbx_seq_one_letter_code
_entity_poly.pdbx_strand_id
1 'polypeptide(L)'
;MFDLIIIGAGTAGISAYKEAVKYTNNLLIINDGPWDTTCARVGCMPSKVLISTANRMHDIQNAQEVGLSASADINTDQVMEHVRTLRDRFTKATVKDVEQWPTEHKISGKAHFIDAKTIEVNGKRYQSKSFILAVGSTPNYDQSWKQELGDRLITTDQIFELNTLPKSIAIIGSGVIALEIAQAMHRLDVETTIFARSKRIGIFTSPKLQQLAQEELSKELNFLFETLPHEVKSTSDGVILNYKIDEKEESIQTEYVLSATGRSSLLDTLSL
;
A
#
# COMPACT_ATOMS: atom_id res chain seq x y z
N MET A 1 36.06 -2.91 -8.90
CA MET A 1 34.88 -3.14 -9.77
C MET A 1 34.14 -4.37 -9.24
N PHE A 2 32.85 -4.24 -8.92
CA PHE A 2 32.01 -5.34 -8.46
C PHE A 2 31.56 -6.23 -9.62
N ASP A 3 31.24 -7.48 -9.33
CA ASP A 3 30.59 -8.37 -10.31
C ASP A 3 29.10 -7.98 -10.45
N LEU A 4 28.46 -7.62 -9.34
CA LEU A 4 27.06 -7.23 -9.27
C LEU A 4 26.82 -6.13 -8.24
N ILE A 5 26.01 -5.12 -8.62
CA ILE A 5 25.42 -4.18 -7.66
C ILE A 5 23.89 -4.26 -7.75
N ILE A 6 23.24 -4.42 -6.59
CA ILE A 6 21.78 -4.47 -6.46
C ILE A 6 21.33 -3.13 -5.86
N ILE A 7 20.39 -2.44 -6.52
CA ILE A 7 19.88 -1.16 -6.05
C ILE A 7 18.44 -1.35 -5.57
N GLY A 8 18.24 -1.21 -4.25
CA GLY A 8 17.02 -1.46 -3.51
C GLY A 8 17.05 -2.77 -2.73
N ALA A 9 16.67 -2.72 -1.44
CA ALA A 9 16.56 -3.87 -0.54
C ALA A 9 15.09 -4.18 -0.18
N GLY A 10 14.19 -4.01 -1.13
CA GLY A 10 12.83 -4.53 -1.05
C GLY A 10 12.79 -6.04 -1.32
N THR A 11 11.60 -6.62 -1.47
CA THR A 11 11.40 -8.06 -1.72
C THR A 11 12.26 -8.58 -2.88
N ALA A 12 12.29 -7.85 -4.01
CA ALA A 12 13.07 -8.24 -5.18
C ALA A 12 14.58 -8.18 -4.91
N GLY A 13 15.06 -7.09 -4.29
CA GLY A 13 16.49 -6.89 -4.03
C GLY A 13 17.04 -7.88 -3.00
N ILE A 14 16.31 -8.15 -1.92
CA ILE A 14 16.67 -9.16 -0.91
C ILE A 14 16.72 -10.56 -1.55
N SER A 15 15.75 -10.91 -2.40
CA SER A 15 15.74 -12.18 -3.10
C SER A 15 16.93 -12.30 -4.08
N ALA A 16 17.21 -11.22 -4.82
CA ALA A 16 18.36 -11.16 -5.72
C ALA A 16 19.69 -11.31 -4.97
N TYR A 17 19.84 -10.64 -3.82
CA TYR A 17 21.03 -10.78 -2.98
C TYR A 17 21.23 -12.22 -2.51
N LYS A 18 20.19 -12.84 -1.94
CA LYS A 18 20.23 -14.23 -1.46
C LYS A 18 20.60 -15.23 -2.55
N GLU A 19 20.20 -14.97 -3.77
CA GLU A 19 20.61 -15.80 -4.90
C GLU A 19 22.04 -15.50 -5.34
N ALA A 20 22.41 -14.24 -5.48
CA ALA A 20 23.70 -13.79 -5.99
C ALA A 20 24.89 -14.25 -5.13
N VAL A 21 24.76 -14.28 -3.79
CA VAL A 21 25.83 -14.72 -2.88
C VAL A 21 26.23 -16.19 -3.07
N LYS A 22 25.44 -16.99 -3.78
CA LYS A 22 25.79 -18.37 -4.13
C LYS A 22 26.85 -18.45 -5.26
N TYR A 23 27.03 -17.37 -6.00
CA TYR A 23 27.87 -17.31 -7.20
C TYR A 23 29.06 -16.37 -7.06
N THR A 24 28.97 -15.34 -6.24
CA THR A 24 30.05 -14.36 -6.03
C THR A 24 29.97 -13.71 -4.66
N ASN A 25 31.13 -13.41 -4.06
CA ASN A 25 31.26 -12.57 -2.87
C ASN A 25 31.61 -11.09 -3.21
N ASN A 26 31.88 -10.81 -4.51
CA ASN A 26 32.20 -9.46 -4.97
C ASN A 26 30.94 -8.72 -5.44
N LEU A 27 30.03 -8.52 -4.51
CA LEU A 27 28.73 -7.87 -4.77
C LEU A 27 28.41 -6.80 -3.74
N LEU A 28 27.48 -5.91 -4.10
CA LEU A 28 27.00 -4.84 -3.24
C LEU A 28 25.50 -4.73 -3.34
N ILE A 29 24.82 -4.49 -2.22
CA ILE A 29 23.41 -4.08 -2.19
C ILE A 29 23.28 -2.69 -1.55
N ILE A 30 22.56 -1.81 -2.21
CA ILE A 30 22.39 -0.41 -1.82
C ILE A 30 20.92 -0.14 -1.56
N ASN A 31 20.60 0.52 -0.46
CA ASN A 31 19.22 0.83 -0.12
C ASN A 31 19.06 2.25 0.42
N ASP A 32 18.08 2.97 -0.12
CA ASP A 32 17.66 4.30 0.31
C ASP A 32 16.35 4.16 1.12
N GLY A 33 16.47 3.71 2.36
CA GLY A 33 15.34 3.52 3.26
C GLY A 33 15.51 2.37 4.24
N PRO A 34 14.42 1.89 4.86
CA PRO A 34 14.46 0.77 5.79
C PRO A 34 14.92 -0.52 5.10
N TRP A 35 15.66 -1.35 5.84
CA TRP A 35 16.14 -2.65 5.37
C TRP A 35 15.10 -3.77 5.62
N ASP A 36 13.84 -3.39 5.59
CA ASP A 36 12.69 -4.30 5.54
C ASP A 36 12.09 -4.31 4.12
N THR A 37 10.97 -4.97 3.93
CA THR A 37 10.30 -4.93 2.62
C THR A 37 9.02 -4.10 2.69
N THR A 38 8.68 -3.39 1.61
CA THR A 38 7.37 -2.74 1.45
C THR A 38 6.23 -3.73 1.73
N CYS A 39 6.37 -4.99 1.27
CA CYS A 39 5.41 -6.05 1.52
C CYS A 39 5.21 -6.33 3.02
N ALA A 40 6.29 -6.39 3.81
CA ALA A 40 6.22 -6.65 5.25
C ALA A 40 5.69 -5.44 6.03
N ARG A 41 6.13 -4.21 5.66
CA ARG A 41 5.86 -3.01 6.42
C ARG A 41 4.52 -2.36 6.10
N VAL A 42 4.21 -2.15 4.82
CA VAL A 42 3.06 -1.33 4.37
C VAL A 42 2.24 -1.98 3.24
N GLY A 43 2.44 -3.27 2.99
CA GLY A 43 1.80 -3.98 1.88
C GLY A 43 1.07 -5.25 2.31
N CYS A 44 1.49 -6.37 1.75
CA CYS A 44 0.78 -7.65 1.83
C CYS A 44 0.57 -8.16 3.26
N MET A 45 1.58 -8.00 4.13
CA MET A 45 1.49 -8.59 5.47
C MET A 45 0.48 -7.85 6.37
N PRO A 46 0.57 -6.51 6.59
CA PRO A 46 -0.41 -5.83 7.41
C PRO A 46 -1.82 -5.86 6.79
N SER A 47 -1.95 -5.80 5.45
CA SER A 47 -3.28 -5.91 4.82
C SER A 47 -3.93 -7.27 5.08
N LYS A 48 -3.19 -8.38 5.04
CA LYS A 48 -3.74 -9.71 5.33
C LYS A 48 -4.11 -9.88 6.80
N VAL A 49 -3.40 -9.24 7.73
CA VAL A 49 -3.80 -9.20 9.15
C VAL A 49 -5.14 -8.47 9.31
N LEU A 50 -5.27 -7.28 8.73
CA LEU A 50 -6.51 -6.50 8.76
C LEU A 50 -7.68 -7.27 8.13
N ILE A 51 -7.50 -7.83 6.93
CA ILE A 51 -8.50 -8.63 6.22
C ILE A 51 -8.90 -9.87 7.04
N SER A 52 -7.94 -10.55 7.70
CA SER A 52 -8.25 -11.70 8.54
C SER A 52 -9.16 -11.33 9.73
N THR A 53 -8.94 -10.15 10.34
CA THR A 53 -9.80 -9.62 11.39
C THR A 53 -11.18 -9.26 10.84
N ALA A 54 -11.25 -8.59 9.71
CA ALA A 54 -12.48 -8.22 9.02
C ALA A 54 -13.33 -9.44 8.62
N ASN A 55 -12.68 -10.50 8.09
CA ASN A 55 -13.37 -11.73 7.75
C ASN A 55 -13.98 -12.43 8.97
N ARG A 56 -13.28 -12.44 10.11
CA ARG A 56 -13.86 -12.98 11.36
C ARG A 56 -15.11 -12.23 11.81
N MET A 57 -15.10 -10.90 11.67
CA MET A 57 -16.29 -10.11 11.99
C MET A 57 -17.42 -10.40 11.02
N HIS A 58 -17.12 -10.51 9.73
CA HIS A 58 -18.08 -10.89 8.70
C HIS A 58 -18.68 -12.29 8.97
N ASP A 59 -17.88 -13.29 9.36
CA ASP A 59 -18.35 -14.63 9.71
C ASP A 59 -19.28 -14.60 10.94
N ILE A 60 -18.99 -13.74 11.93
CA ILE A 60 -19.84 -13.55 13.10
C ILE A 60 -21.18 -12.90 12.71
N GLN A 61 -21.15 -11.85 11.88
CA GLN A 61 -22.35 -11.15 11.41
C GLN A 61 -23.28 -12.07 10.60
N ASN A 62 -22.71 -13.01 9.84
CA ASN A 62 -23.46 -13.96 9.00
C ASN A 62 -23.64 -15.34 9.65
N ALA A 63 -23.30 -15.51 10.92
CA ALA A 63 -23.37 -16.79 11.62
C ALA A 63 -24.77 -17.44 11.58
N GLN A 64 -25.83 -16.64 11.52
CA GLN A 64 -27.21 -17.11 11.44
C GLN A 64 -27.51 -17.90 10.15
N GLU A 65 -26.81 -17.64 9.06
CA GLU A 65 -27.00 -18.36 7.79
C GLU A 65 -26.66 -19.85 7.91
N VAL A 66 -25.80 -20.19 8.85
CA VAL A 66 -25.41 -21.59 9.15
C VAL A 66 -25.98 -22.09 10.48
N GLY A 67 -26.97 -21.41 11.03
CA GLY A 67 -27.67 -21.83 12.26
C GLY A 67 -26.93 -21.51 13.55
N LEU A 68 -25.95 -20.63 13.54
CA LEU A 68 -25.24 -20.18 14.74
C LEU A 68 -25.76 -18.82 15.22
N SER A 69 -25.75 -18.60 16.54
CA SER A 69 -26.00 -17.28 17.13
C SER A 69 -24.68 -16.73 17.67
N ALA A 70 -24.22 -15.62 17.12
CA ALA A 70 -22.99 -14.97 17.53
C ALA A 70 -23.16 -13.44 17.51
N SER A 71 -22.41 -12.75 18.37
CA SER A 71 -22.28 -11.30 18.36
C SER A 71 -20.88 -10.91 18.80
N ALA A 72 -20.37 -9.79 18.32
CA ALA A 72 -19.08 -9.24 18.74
C ALA A 72 -19.12 -7.72 18.68
N ASP A 73 -18.37 -7.10 19.59
CA ASP A 73 -18.06 -5.68 19.55
C ASP A 73 -16.66 -5.44 19.00
N ILE A 74 -16.49 -4.38 18.21
CA ILE A 74 -15.21 -4.02 17.62
C ILE A 74 -14.48 -3.04 18.53
N ASN A 75 -13.32 -3.44 19.06
CA ASN A 75 -12.39 -2.51 19.68
C ASN A 75 -11.42 -1.99 18.60
N THR A 76 -11.70 -0.80 18.10
CA THR A 76 -11.02 -0.19 16.95
C THR A 76 -9.52 0.01 17.19
N ASP A 77 -9.12 0.37 18.41
CA ASP A 77 -7.72 0.56 18.80
C ASP A 77 -6.98 -0.78 18.82
N GLN A 78 -7.59 -1.81 19.41
CA GLN A 78 -6.99 -3.15 19.49
C GLN A 78 -6.86 -3.82 18.12
N VAL A 79 -7.80 -3.57 17.19
CA VAL A 79 -7.68 -4.05 15.80
C VAL A 79 -6.41 -3.47 15.17
N MET A 80 -6.21 -2.15 15.25
CA MET A 80 -5.06 -1.51 14.64
C MET A 80 -3.75 -1.82 15.38
N GLU A 81 -3.78 -1.97 16.70
CA GLU A 81 -2.65 -2.44 17.49
C GLU A 81 -2.23 -3.87 17.07
N HIS A 82 -3.19 -4.78 16.86
CA HIS A 82 -2.93 -6.13 16.37
C HIS A 82 -2.26 -6.11 14.99
N VAL A 83 -2.75 -5.28 14.07
CA VAL A 83 -2.15 -5.09 12.74
C VAL A 83 -0.70 -4.64 12.86
N ARG A 84 -0.43 -3.57 13.65
CA ARG A 84 0.92 -3.04 13.84
C ARG A 84 1.85 -4.04 14.53
N THR A 85 1.38 -4.74 15.57
CA THR A 85 2.17 -5.73 16.30
C THR A 85 2.65 -6.86 15.40
N LEU A 86 1.77 -7.42 14.56
CA LEU A 86 2.17 -8.47 13.62
C LEU A 86 3.03 -7.94 12.48
N ARG A 87 2.73 -6.75 11.93
CA ARG A 87 3.57 -6.07 10.97
C ARG A 87 5.01 -5.91 11.50
N ASP A 88 5.17 -5.40 12.71
CA ASP A 88 6.47 -5.17 13.34
C ASP A 88 7.24 -6.49 13.57
N ARG A 89 6.53 -7.58 13.86
CA ARG A 89 7.14 -8.91 13.93
C ARG A 89 7.71 -9.34 12.57
N PHE A 90 6.99 -9.09 11.48
CA PHE A 90 7.46 -9.44 10.13
C PHE A 90 8.63 -8.58 9.69
N THR A 91 8.58 -7.27 9.92
CA THR A 91 9.67 -6.35 9.58
C THR A 91 10.93 -6.68 10.38
N LYS A 92 10.81 -6.91 11.70
CA LYS A 92 11.94 -7.32 12.56
C LYS A 92 12.60 -8.62 12.08
N ALA A 93 11.82 -9.60 11.62
CA ALA A 93 12.36 -10.85 11.08
C ALA A 93 13.20 -10.61 9.82
N THR A 94 12.73 -9.72 8.92
CA THR A 94 13.47 -9.35 7.71
C THR A 94 14.75 -8.60 8.05
N VAL A 95 14.67 -7.58 8.93
CA VAL A 95 15.83 -6.79 9.34
C VAL A 95 16.89 -7.68 10.00
N LYS A 96 16.49 -8.59 10.91
CA LYS A 96 17.40 -9.54 11.56
C LYS A 96 18.14 -10.44 10.56
N ASP A 97 17.50 -10.85 9.48
CA ASP A 97 18.12 -11.61 8.40
C ASP A 97 19.19 -10.77 7.66
N VAL A 98 18.84 -9.52 7.30
CA VAL A 98 19.75 -8.58 6.63
C VAL A 98 20.93 -8.17 7.53
N GLU A 99 20.74 -8.07 8.83
CA GLU A 99 21.81 -7.74 9.80
C GLU A 99 22.93 -8.80 9.78
N GLN A 100 22.61 -10.05 9.49
CA GLN A 100 23.60 -11.14 9.42
C GLN A 100 24.49 -11.09 8.17
N TRP A 101 24.13 -10.27 7.18
CA TRP A 101 24.93 -10.15 5.96
C TRP A 101 26.22 -9.36 6.21
N PRO A 102 27.32 -9.67 5.47
CA PRO A 102 28.56 -8.93 5.59
C PRO A 102 28.35 -7.42 5.46
N THR A 103 28.97 -6.64 6.34
CA THR A 103 28.83 -5.18 6.35
C THR A 103 29.32 -4.56 5.05
N GLU A 104 30.39 -5.11 4.47
CA GLU A 104 30.98 -4.70 3.21
C GLU A 104 30.08 -4.91 1.99
N HIS A 105 29.04 -5.74 2.13
CA HIS A 105 28.05 -5.93 1.06
C HIS A 105 26.93 -4.89 1.10
N LYS A 106 26.80 -4.08 2.17
CA LYS A 106 25.65 -3.19 2.41
C LYS A 106 26.04 -1.73 2.40
N ILE A 107 25.28 -0.90 1.67
CA ILE A 107 25.37 0.55 1.74
C ILE A 107 23.96 1.14 1.91
N SER A 108 23.77 1.96 2.96
CA SER A 108 22.61 2.80 3.09
C SER A 108 22.86 4.13 2.39
N GLY A 109 22.01 4.47 1.42
CA GLY A 109 22.08 5.72 0.68
C GLY A 109 21.37 5.64 -0.67
N LYS A 110 21.13 6.81 -1.24
CA LYS A 110 20.49 6.95 -2.55
C LYS A 110 21.53 6.79 -3.66
N ALA A 111 21.29 5.83 -4.55
CA ALA A 111 22.15 5.60 -5.72
C ALA A 111 21.62 6.40 -6.92
N HIS A 112 22.53 6.90 -7.76
CA HIS A 112 22.22 7.41 -9.09
C HIS A 112 23.34 7.02 -10.06
N PHE A 113 22.98 6.80 -11.33
CA PHE A 113 23.93 6.47 -12.37
C PHE A 113 24.70 7.71 -12.84
N ILE A 114 26.01 7.56 -13.00
CA ILE A 114 26.88 8.53 -13.64
C ILE A 114 27.13 8.12 -15.11
N ASP A 115 27.22 6.82 -15.32
CA ASP A 115 27.32 6.18 -16.64
C ASP A 115 26.82 4.72 -16.54
N ALA A 116 26.80 4.00 -17.66
CA ALA A 116 26.28 2.62 -17.74
C ALA A 116 26.97 1.58 -16.81
N LYS A 117 28.13 1.91 -16.23
CA LYS A 117 28.90 1.02 -15.37
C LYS A 117 29.23 1.62 -14.01
N THR A 118 28.88 2.88 -13.78
CA THR A 118 29.26 3.65 -12.59
C THR A 118 28.03 4.27 -11.94
N ILE A 119 27.87 4.02 -10.65
CA ILE A 119 26.91 4.73 -9.80
C ILE A 119 27.61 5.55 -8.76
N GLU A 120 26.93 6.57 -8.25
CA GLU A 120 27.36 7.34 -7.08
C GLU A 120 26.37 7.16 -5.94
N VAL A 121 26.92 6.98 -4.72
CA VAL A 121 26.17 6.87 -3.46
C VAL A 121 26.96 7.60 -2.39
N ASN A 122 26.34 8.54 -1.69
CA ASN A 122 26.97 9.33 -0.61
C ASN A 122 28.30 9.98 -1.04
N GLY A 123 28.38 10.49 -2.29
CA GLY A 123 29.58 11.12 -2.84
C GLY A 123 30.72 10.17 -3.20
N LYS A 124 30.50 8.83 -3.13
CA LYS A 124 31.46 7.80 -3.56
C LYS A 124 31.00 7.09 -4.80
N ARG A 125 31.91 6.79 -5.70
CA ARG A 125 31.65 6.09 -6.97
C ARG A 125 31.94 4.62 -6.85
N TYR A 126 31.04 3.80 -7.40
CA TYR A 126 31.12 2.35 -7.41
C TYR A 126 30.91 1.84 -8.84
N GLN A 127 31.78 0.95 -9.27
CA GLN A 127 31.73 0.36 -10.61
C GLN A 127 31.32 -1.11 -10.55
N SER A 128 30.49 -1.54 -11.50
CA SER A 128 30.06 -2.93 -11.62
C SER A 128 29.98 -3.40 -13.04
N LYS A 129 30.13 -4.73 -13.22
CA LYS A 129 29.88 -5.41 -14.48
C LYS A 129 28.38 -5.47 -14.82
N SER A 130 27.54 -5.61 -13.78
CA SER A 130 26.09 -5.77 -13.91
C SER A 130 25.35 -5.07 -12.77
N PHE A 131 24.10 -4.64 -13.03
CA PHE A 131 23.22 -4.04 -12.04
C PHE A 131 21.88 -4.75 -12.03
N ILE A 132 21.30 -4.92 -10.84
CA ILE A 132 19.89 -5.29 -10.65
C ILE A 132 19.18 -4.09 -10.06
N LEU A 133 18.17 -3.58 -10.78
CA LEU A 133 17.36 -2.45 -10.36
C LEU A 133 16.11 -2.97 -9.64
N ALA A 134 16.09 -2.83 -8.32
CA ALA A 134 15.02 -3.31 -7.43
C ALA A 134 14.45 -2.17 -6.57
N VAL A 135 14.38 -0.97 -7.12
CA VAL A 135 14.01 0.28 -6.43
C VAL A 135 12.55 0.37 -6.00
N GLY A 136 11.70 -0.52 -6.53
CA GLY A 136 10.29 -0.56 -6.14
C GLY A 136 9.46 0.58 -6.73
N SER A 137 8.44 1.00 -5.98
CA SER A 137 7.44 1.99 -6.41
C SER A 137 6.91 2.78 -5.22
N THR A 138 6.29 3.92 -5.50
CA THR A 138 5.62 4.78 -4.52
C THR A 138 4.12 4.89 -4.86
N PRO A 139 3.21 5.02 -3.86
CA PRO A 139 1.79 5.26 -4.12
C PRO A 139 1.58 6.59 -4.86
N ASN A 140 0.61 6.59 -5.77
CA ASN A 140 0.18 7.82 -6.44
C ASN A 140 -0.88 8.53 -5.61
N TYR A 141 -0.80 9.84 -5.56
CA TYR A 141 -1.82 10.72 -4.98
C TYR A 141 -1.77 12.10 -5.61
N ASP A 142 -2.84 12.86 -5.49
CA ASP A 142 -2.90 14.24 -5.97
C ASP A 142 -2.16 15.16 -5.00
N GLN A 143 -1.17 15.90 -5.52
CA GLN A 143 -0.34 16.80 -4.72
C GLN A 143 -1.12 18.00 -4.17
N SER A 144 -2.12 18.51 -4.90
CA SER A 144 -2.96 19.60 -4.45
C SER A 144 -3.86 19.15 -3.29
N TRP A 145 -4.37 17.92 -3.36
CA TRP A 145 -5.13 17.32 -2.27
C TRP A 145 -4.24 17.07 -1.03
N LYS A 146 -2.99 16.66 -1.24
CA LYS A 146 -2.06 16.48 -0.10
C LYS A 146 -1.75 17.81 0.59
N GLN A 147 -1.63 18.89 -0.15
CA GLN A 147 -1.44 20.22 0.41
C GLN A 147 -2.67 20.69 1.21
N GLU A 148 -3.89 20.44 0.71
CA GLU A 148 -5.15 20.83 1.35
C GLU A 148 -5.48 19.95 2.56
N LEU A 149 -5.32 18.64 2.44
CA LEU A 149 -5.79 17.66 3.42
C LEU A 149 -4.74 17.25 4.45
N GLY A 150 -3.47 17.53 4.19
CA GLY A 150 -2.37 17.13 5.08
C GLY A 150 -2.41 15.64 5.41
N ASP A 151 -2.46 15.31 6.70
CA ASP A 151 -2.46 13.93 7.19
C ASP A 151 -3.81 13.21 7.04
N ARG A 152 -4.86 13.91 6.60
CA ARG A 152 -6.15 13.31 6.26
C ARG A 152 -6.15 12.64 4.89
N LEU A 153 -5.22 13.00 3.98
CA LEU A 153 -4.95 12.22 2.77
C LEU A 153 -3.87 11.19 3.06
N ILE A 154 -4.27 9.93 3.10
CA ILE A 154 -3.41 8.78 3.35
C ILE A 154 -3.27 7.92 2.09
N THR A 155 -2.23 7.11 2.05
CA THR A 155 -2.01 6.06 1.05
C THR A 155 -1.90 4.70 1.73
N THR A 156 -1.66 3.65 0.96
CA THR A 156 -1.38 2.32 1.51
C THR A 156 -0.16 2.30 2.43
N ASP A 157 0.74 3.28 2.29
CA ASP A 157 1.94 3.36 3.12
C ASP A 157 1.65 3.93 4.54
N GLN A 158 0.51 4.62 4.74
CA GLN A 158 0.12 5.20 6.03
C GLN A 158 -1.09 4.52 6.70
N ILE A 159 -1.97 3.83 5.96
CA ILE A 159 -3.21 3.30 6.53
C ILE A 159 -2.97 2.33 7.70
N PHE A 160 -1.88 1.55 7.64
CA PHE A 160 -1.52 0.61 8.71
C PHE A 160 -0.80 1.27 9.91
N GLU A 161 -0.54 2.59 9.82
CA GLU A 161 0.01 3.38 10.92
C GLU A 161 -1.08 4.05 11.78
N LEU A 162 -2.34 4.03 11.34
CA LEU A 162 -3.44 4.58 12.13
C LEU A 162 -3.50 3.92 13.50
N ASN A 163 -3.76 4.73 14.54
CA ASN A 163 -3.85 4.23 15.91
C ASN A 163 -5.15 3.46 16.16
N THR A 164 -6.22 3.88 15.50
CA THR A 164 -7.57 3.32 15.60
C THR A 164 -8.17 3.19 14.21
N LEU A 165 -9.20 2.36 14.05
CA LEU A 165 -10.01 2.39 12.84
C LEU A 165 -10.72 3.74 12.73
N PRO A 166 -10.76 4.38 11.55
CA PRO A 166 -11.52 5.60 11.36
C PRO A 166 -13.03 5.32 11.43
N LYS A 167 -13.82 6.34 11.71
CA LYS A 167 -15.28 6.23 11.63
C LYS A 167 -15.78 6.16 10.19
N SER A 168 -15.09 6.86 9.30
CA SER A 168 -15.43 6.89 7.88
C SER A 168 -14.20 7.12 7.00
N ILE A 169 -14.23 6.57 5.79
CA ILE A 169 -13.15 6.67 4.82
C ILE A 169 -13.69 6.76 3.39
N ALA A 170 -13.19 7.72 2.62
CA ALA A 170 -13.37 7.76 1.18
C ALA A 170 -12.16 7.14 0.49
N ILE A 171 -12.37 6.17 -0.40
CA ILE A 171 -11.30 5.47 -1.11
C ILE A 171 -11.34 5.89 -2.58
N ILE A 172 -10.24 6.46 -3.08
CA ILE A 172 -10.12 6.88 -4.47
C ILE A 172 -9.43 5.77 -5.26
N GLY A 173 -10.19 5.12 -6.13
CA GLY A 173 -9.75 4.00 -6.97
C GLY A 173 -10.59 2.74 -6.78
N SER A 174 -10.57 1.84 -7.77
CA SER A 174 -11.31 0.56 -7.79
C SER A 174 -10.42 -0.62 -8.19
N GLY A 175 -9.10 -0.47 -8.03
CA GLY A 175 -8.13 -1.55 -8.21
C GLY A 175 -8.13 -2.53 -7.03
N VAL A 176 -7.36 -3.61 -7.13
CA VAL A 176 -7.31 -4.70 -6.13
C VAL A 176 -7.06 -4.18 -4.71
N ILE A 177 -6.09 -3.28 -4.54
CA ILE A 177 -5.74 -2.73 -3.22
C ILE A 177 -6.92 -1.91 -2.65
N ALA A 178 -7.57 -1.10 -3.49
CA ALA A 178 -8.74 -0.32 -3.07
C ALA A 178 -9.85 -1.24 -2.56
N LEU A 179 -10.14 -2.33 -3.29
CA LEU A 179 -11.18 -3.30 -2.93
C LEU A 179 -10.85 -4.05 -1.64
N GLU A 180 -9.61 -4.55 -1.50
CA GLU A 180 -9.16 -5.25 -0.29
C GLU A 180 -9.33 -4.38 0.96
N ILE A 181 -8.90 -3.11 0.88
CA ILE A 181 -8.99 -2.19 2.02
C ILE A 181 -10.43 -1.77 2.26
N ALA A 182 -11.19 -1.44 1.20
CA ALA A 182 -12.60 -1.04 1.33
C ALA A 182 -13.44 -2.13 2.01
N GLN A 183 -13.27 -3.38 1.57
CA GLN A 183 -14.01 -4.50 2.15
C GLN A 183 -13.61 -4.76 3.60
N ALA A 184 -12.31 -4.69 3.90
CA ALA A 184 -11.85 -4.86 5.28
C ALA A 184 -12.38 -3.74 6.20
N MET A 185 -12.36 -2.48 5.75
CA MET A 185 -12.89 -1.36 6.51
C MET A 185 -14.40 -1.49 6.72
N HIS A 186 -15.16 -1.75 5.65
CA HIS A 186 -16.61 -1.94 5.72
C HIS A 186 -17.01 -3.06 6.69
N ARG A 187 -16.36 -4.23 6.62
CA ARG A 187 -16.62 -5.36 7.53
C ARG A 187 -16.26 -5.07 8.99
N LEU A 188 -15.46 -4.05 9.23
CA LEU A 188 -15.10 -3.55 10.56
C LEU A 188 -15.89 -2.30 10.96
N ASP A 189 -17.09 -2.13 10.40
CA ASP A 189 -18.04 -1.04 10.69
C ASP A 189 -17.51 0.37 10.39
N VAL A 190 -16.53 0.50 9.50
CA VAL A 190 -16.09 1.80 8.98
C VAL A 190 -16.99 2.21 7.82
N GLU A 191 -17.63 3.38 7.91
CA GLU A 191 -18.40 3.94 6.80
C GLU A 191 -17.46 4.18 5.61
N THR A 192 -17.64 3.39 4.54
CA THR A 192 -16.70 3.34 3.42
C THR A 192 -17.38 3.68 2.11
N THR A 193 -16.86 4.71 1.40
CA THR A 193 -17.32 5.09 0.06
C THR A 193 -16.16 4.98 -0.93
N ILE A 194 -16.40 4.33 -2.07
CA ILE A 194 -15.39 4.10 -3.11
C ILE A 194 -15.70 4.99 -4.32
N PHE A 195 -14.80 5.89 -4.65
CA PHE A 195 -14.84 6.70 -5.86
C PHE A 195 -14.07 6.00 -6.98
N ALA A 196 -14.76 5.62 -8.03
CA ALA A 196 -14.20 4.92 -9.18
C ALA A 196 -14.31 5.76 -10.46
N ARG A 197 -13.17 6.07 -11.09
CA ARG A 197 -13.12 6.84 -12.35
C ARG A 197 -13.91 6.20 -13.49
N SER A 198 -14.15 4.90 -13.45
CA SER A 198 -14.87 4.13 -14.45
C SER A 198 -15.62 2.97 -13.79
N LYS A 199 -16.40 2.24 -14.57
CA LYS A 199 -17.07 1.03 -14.08
C LYS A 199 -16.15 -0.18 -13.90
N ARG A 200 -14.83 -0.04 -14.11
CA ARG A 200 -13.88 -1.15 -13.94
C ARG A 200 -13.61 -1.44 -12.47
N ILE A 201 -13.66 -2.72 -12.11
CA ILE A 201 -13.33 -3.23 -10.79
C ILE A 201 -12.17 -4.23 -10.88
N GLY A 202 -11.18 -4.07 -10.01
CA GLY A 202 -10.05 -5.00 -9.91
C GLY A 202 -9.23 -5.09 -11.19
N ILE A 203 -8.78 -6.31 -11.51
CA ILE A 203 -7.91 -6.61 -12.65
C ILE A 203 -8.60 -7.36 -13.79
N PHE A 204 -9.91 -7.61 -13.67
CA PHE A 204 -10.63 -8.40 -14.67
C PHE A 204 -10.63 -7.70 -16.03
N THR A 205 -10.36 -8.45 -17.08
CA THR A 205 -10.39 -7.98 -18.47
C THR A 205 -11.65 -8.41 -19.23
N SER A 206 -12.26 -9.51 -18.82
CA SER A 206 -13.51 -10.02 -19.41
C SER A 206 -14.69 -9.12 -19.01
N PRO A 207 -15.52 -8.63 -19.99
CA PRO A 207 -16.72 -7.86 -19.69
C PRO A 207 -17.70 -8.59 -18.75
N LYS A 208 -17.88 -9.90 -18.96
CA LYS A 208 -18.76 -10.73 -18.11
C LYS A 208 -18.26 -10.80 -16.66
N LEU A 209 -16.94 -10.94 -16.44
CA LEU A 209 -16.38 -10.95 -15.09
C LEU A 209 -16.43 -9.55 -14.47
N GLN A 210 -16.27 -8.49 -15.24
CA GLN A 210 -16.44 -7.11 -14.77
C GLN A 210 -17.87 -6.88 -14.29
N GLN A 211 -18.87 -7.27 -15.10
CA GLN A 211 -20.27 -7.12 -14.71
C GLN A 211 -20.58 -7.90 -13.42
N LEU A 212 -20.20 -9.18 -13.36
CA LEU A 212 -20.41 -10.00 -12.16
C LEU A 212 -19.72 -9.41 -10.93
N ALA A 213 -18.48 -8.93 -11.07
CA ALA A 213 -17.76 -8.30 -9.95
C ALA A 213 -18.45 -7.01 -9.47
N GLN A 214 -19.01 -6.20 -10.39
CA GLN A 214 -19.80 -5.03 -10.03
C GLN A 214 -21.07 -5.43 -9.27
N GLU A 215 -21.82 -6.40 -9.80
CA GLU A 215 -23.06 -6.87 -9.18
C GLU A 215 -22.82 -7.44 -7.78
N GLU A 216 -21.82 -8.29 -7.62
CA GLU A 216 -21.55 -8.96 -6.33
C GLU A 216 -20.93 -8.00 -5.29
N LEU A 217 -19.92 -7.21 -5.68
CA LEU A 217 -19.26 -6.32 -4.72
C LEU A 217 -20.13 -5.11 -4.34
N SER A 218 -21.03 -4.65 -5.21
CA SER A 218 -21.97 -3.57 -4.88
C SER A 218 -23.08 -4.00 -3.91
N LYS A 219 -23.24 -5.28 -3.62
CA LYS A 219 -24.14 -5.76 -2.55
C LYS A 219 -23.57 -5.45 -1.15
N GLU A 220 -22.26 -5.40 -1.05
CA GLU A 220 -21.55 -5.18 0.21
C GLU A 220 -20.96 -3.77 0.30
N LEU A 221 -20.46 -3.19 -0.81
CA LEU A 221 -19.67 -1.97 -0.84
C LEU A 221 -20.39 -0.82 -1.55
N ASN A 222 -20.23 0.39 -1.02
CA ASN A 222 -20.79 1.60 -1.63
C ASN A 222 -19.84 2.15 -2.72
N PHE A 223 -20.18 1.95 -3.99
CA PHE A 223 -19.44 2.45 -5.14
C PHE A 223 -20.10 3.68 -5.77
N LEU A 224 -19.33 4.70 -5.99
CA LEU A 224 -19.63 5.82 -6.87
C LEU A 224 -18.84 5.63 -8.18
N PHE A 225 -19.45 4.92 -9.12
CA PHE A 225 -18.83 4.67 -10.42
C PHE A 225 -18.84 5.91 -11.31
N GLU A 226 -17.82 6.02 -12.19
CA GLU A 226 -17.66 7.14 -13.12
C GLU A 226 -17.66 8.50 -12.43
N THR A 227 -17.30 8.50 -11.13
CA THR A 227 -17.38 9.64 -10.25
C THR A 227 -16.05 9.83 -9.54
N LEU A 228 -15.51 11.03 -9.60
CA LEU A 228 -14.37 11.48 -8.80
C LEU A 228 -14.70 12.81 -8.12
N PRO A 229 -14.21 13.06 -6.91
CA PRO A 229 -14.28 14.37 -6.30
C PRO A 229 -13.56 15.40 -7.17
N HIS A 230 -14.18 16.54 -7.40
CA HIS A 230 -13.56 17.66 -8.10
C HIS A 230 -13.01 18.72 -7.14
N GLU A 231 -13.47 18.70 -5.89
CA GLU A 231 -12.97 19.56 -4.82
C GLU A 231 -12.90 18.78 -3.51
N VAL A 232 -11.86 19.04 -2.73
CA VAL A 232 -11.68 18.50 -1.38
C VAL A 232 -11.38 19.66 -0.43
N LYS A 233 -11.92 19.60 0.80
CA LYS A 233 -11.69 20.61 1.83
C LYS A 233 -11.40 19.95 3.16
N SER A 234 -10.36 20.39 3.83
CA SER A 234 -10.09 20.01 5.23
C SER A 234 -11.05 20.71 6.17
N THR A 235 -11.51 20.00 7.20
CA THR A 235 -12.34 20.53 8.28
C THR A 235 -11.77 20.14 9.65
N SER A 236 -12.31 20.68 10.74
CA SER A 236 -11.92 20.27 12.10
C SER A 236 -12.11 18.76 12.32
N ASP A 237 -13.15 18.18 11.72
CA ASP A 237 -13.63 16.83 12.02
C ASP A 237 -13.34 15.82 10.90
N GLY A 238 -12.68 16.25 9.82
CA GLY A 238 -12.36 15.37 8.70
C GLY A 238 -12.19 16.12 7.38
N VAL A 239 -12.75 15.56 6.33
CA VAL A 239 -12.65 16.03 4.94
C VAL A 239 -14.02 16.08 4.30
N ILE A 240 -14.34 17.16 3.61
CA ILE A 240 -15.49 17.25 2.71
C ILE A 240 -15.01 17.00 1.29
N LEU A 241 -15.68 16.07 0.59
CA LEU A 241 -15.44 15.77 -0.82
C LEU A 241 -16.69 16.20 -1.59
N ASN A 242 -16.51 17.13 -2.54
CA ASN A 242 -17.56 17.57 -3.46
C ASN A 242 -17.40 16.83 -4.79
N TYR A 243 -18.49 16.29 -5.32
CA TYR A 243 -18.52 15.50 -6.54
C TYR A 243 -19.84 15.70 -7.27
N LYS A 244 -19.99 15.15 -8.49
CA LYS A 244 -21.22 15.22 -9.27
C LYS A 244 -21.74 13.84 -9.59
N ILE A 245 -23.06 13.67 -9.47
CA ILE A 245 -23.81 12.55 -10.01
C ILE A 245 -24.91 13.12 -10.90
N ASP A 246 -24.95 12.70 -12.17
CA ASP A 246 -25.95 13.19 -13.14
C ASP A 246 -26.07 14.73 -13.16
N GLU A 247 -24.91 15.42 -13.20
CA GLU A 247 -24.76 16.89 -13.18
C GLU A 247 -25.24 17.58 -11.88
N LYS A 248 -25.65 16.83 -10.87
CA LYS A 248 -26.03 17.39 -9.55
C LYS A 248 -24.82 17.39 -8.64
N GLU A 249 -24.64 18.52 -7.95
CA GLU A 249 -23.64 18.66 -6.90
C GLU A 249 -24.07 17.84 -5.69
N GLU A 250 -23.16 16.98 -5.24
CA GLU A 250 -23.26 16.16 -4.05
C GLU A 250 -22.02 16.34 -3.19
N SER A 251 -22.12 16.03 -1.91
CA SER A 251 -20.95 16.04 -1.03
C SER A 251 -21.04 14.95 0.02
N ILE A 252 -19.89 14.44 0.45
CA ILE A 252 -19.77 13.60 1.64
C ILE A 252 -18.71 14.17 2.58
N GLN A 253 -18.92 13.93 3.86
CA GLN A 253 -17.89 14.17 4.87
C GLN A 253 -17.32 12.85 5.35
N THR A 254 -16.00 12.75 5.45
CA THR A 254 -15.28 11.55 5.88
C THR A 254 -14.10 11.91 6.76
N GLU A 255 -13.66 10.98 7.60
CA GLU A 255 -12.52 11.24 8.48
C GLU A 255 -11.19 11.22 7.71
N TYR A 256 -11.03 10.31 6.75
CA TYR A 256 -9.83 10.17 5.91
C TYR A 256 -10.19 9.96 4.44
N VAL A 257 -9.25 10.33 3.59
CA VAL A 257 -9.25 9.98 2.16
C VAL A 257 -8.07 9.05 1.90
N LEU A 258 -8.33 7.85 1.40
CA LEU A 258 -7.31 6.90 0.96
C LEU A 258 -7.09 7.00 -0.54
N SER A 259 -5.90 7.43 -0.97
CA SER A 259 -5.52 7.32 -2.38
C SER A 259 -5.03 5.91 -2.69
N ALA A 260 -5.81 5.19 -3.50
CA ALA A 260 -5.51 3.86 -4.03
C ALA A 260 -5.50 3.85 -5.57
N THR A 261 -4.97 4.94 -6.16
CA THR A 261 -4.99 5.23 -7.61
C THR A 261 -3.84 4.61 -8.38
N GLY A 262 -3.11 3.69 -7.76
CA GLY A 262 -1.98 2.98 -8.34
C GLY A 262 -0.65 3.38 -7.73
N ARG A 263 0.43 2.90 -8.36
CA ARG A 263 1.81 3.14 -7.91
C ARG A 263 2.69 3.48 -9.11
N SER A 264 3.65 4.37 -8.93
CA SER A 264 4.64 4.74 -9.93
C SER A 264 6.00 4.14 -9.58
N SER A 265 6.72 3.66 -10.60
CA SER A 265 8.08 3.15 -10.44
C SER A 265 9.04 4.24 -9.95
N LEU A 266 10.02 3.86 -9.14
CA LEU A 266 11.10 4.75 -8.69
C LEU A 266 12.33 4.73 -9.61
N LEU A 267 12.24 4.12 -10.81
CA LEU A 267 13.36 4.06 -11.76
C LEU A 267 13.88 5.45 -12.18
N ASP A 268 12.98 6.42 -12.32
CA ASP A 268 13.36 7.81 -12.70
C ASP A 268 14.28 8.47 -11.66
N THR A 269 14.31 7.96 -10.41
CA THR A 269 15.20 8.47 -9.36
C THR A 269 16.65 8.06 -9.55
N LEU A 270 16.93 7.15 -10.47
CA LEU A 270 18.27 6.61 -10.74
C LEU A 270 19.06 7.39 -11.79
N SER A 271 18.45 8.37 -12.49
CA SER A 271 19.09 9.12 -13.58
C SER A 271 19.60 8.20 -14.72
N LEU A 272 18.73 7.29 -15.18
CA LEU A 272 19.00 6.30 -16.24
C LEU A 272 18.99 6.97 -17.62
#